data_39efeb2cf65c3370ff1298603cf73e1f
#
_entry.id   39efeb2cf65c3370ff1298603cf73e1f
#
_cell.length_a   1.000
_cell.length_b   1.000
_cell.length_c   1.000
_cell.angle_alpha   90.00
_cell.angle_beta   90.00
_cell.angle_gamma   90.00
#
_symmetry.space_group_name_H-M   'P 1'
#
loop_
_entity.id
_entity.type
_entity.pdbx_description
1 polymer ?
#
loop_
_entity_poly.entity_id
_entity_poly.type
_entity_poly.pdbx_seq_one_letter_code
_entity_poly.pdbx_strand_id
1 'polypeptide(L)'
;MYLVNPISGTGKKELLVNNIKKQTAARDIAYEVAYTTASGNYTLHKEKIVEEHFTDVVIIGGDGTVNQVVNNFRDIPYLQFGIIPLGSGNGLAYAAGIPKKPLQALHLIFDGTAKYTDAFTINNYFSCMLSGIGFDAKVAHDFAASASRGLFTYTQQSLINFFKAQPYQFEVIIDGFSFFTDAYFISIANSNQFGNNVTIAPQASLNDGLLDIVVVQKMHKARLPFAVLQQIRGNNKLQQMVEDMSQKNILYFQTPCILIRNLKHAPFHIDGEPMETSGEFKVSIIKDCFKLIQP
;
A
#
# COMPACT_ATOMS: atom_id res chain seq x y z
N MET A 1 -3.62 21.70 -6.23
CA MET A 1 -4.95 21.12 -6.62
C MET A 1 -5.40 20.13 -5.57
N TYR A 2 -6.67 20.18 -5.12
CA TYR A 2 -7.27 19.14 -4.27
C TYR A 2 -8.05 18.15 -5.15
N LEU A 3 -7.72 16.86 -5.05
CA LEU A 3 -8.44 15.79 -5.74
C LEU A 3 -9.28 14.99 -4.74
N VAL A 4 -10.58 15.13 -4.81
CA VAL A 4 -11.54 14.54 -3.87
C VAL A 4 -12.14 13.28 -4.45
N ASN A 5 -12.00 12.15 -3.77
CA ASN A 5 -12.74 10.95 -4.14
C ASN A 5 -14.19 11.06 -3.62
N PRO A 6 -15.20 11.10 -4.49
CA PRO A 6 -16.60 11.34 -4.10
C PRO A 6 -17.19 10.17 -3.28
N ILE A 7 -16.66 8.96 -3.40
CA ILE A 7 -17.21 7.76 -2.73
C ILE A 7 -16.45 7.36 -1.45
N SER A 8 -15.28 7.97 -1.14
CA SER A 8 -14.52 7.65 0.08
C SER A 8 -15.12 8.31 1.32
N GLY A 9 -14.95 7.69 2.50
CA GLY A 9 -15.39 8.24 3.80
C GLY A 9 -16.90 8.23 4.04
N THR A 10 -17.32 8.75 5.18
CA THR A 10 -18.72 8.83 5.62
C THR A 10 -19.29 10.23 5.41
N GLY A 11 -20.45 10.33 4.82
CA GLY A 11 -21.48 11.39 4.63
C GLY A 11 -21.25 12.89 4.91
N LYS A 12 -20.16 13.34 5.55
CA LYS A 12 -19.90 14.77 5.87
C LYS A 12 -18.81 15.41 5.00
N LYS A 13 -18.62 14.90 3.79
CA LYS A 13 -17.52 15.31 2.91
C LYS A 13 -17.60 16.77 2.48
N GLU A 14 -18.79 17.28 2.19
CA GLU A 14 -18.98 18.69 1.84
C GLU A 14 -18.49 19.63 2.94
N LEU A 15 -18.81 19.34 4.20
CA LEU A 15 -18.32 20.12 5.34
C LEU A 15 -16.79 20.09 5.43
N LEU A 16 -16.18 18.94 5.20
CA LEU A 16 -14.72 18.82 5.17
C LEU A 16 -14.11 19.64 4.04
N VAL A 17 -14.63 19.51 2.81
CA VAL A 17 -14.16 20.27 1.65
C VAL A 17 -14.33 21.76 1.88
N ASN A 18 -15.44 22.22 2.44
CA ASN A 18 -15.65 23.63 2.77
C ASN A 18 -14.65 24.13 3.83
N ASN A 19 -14.34 23.32 4.84
CA ASN A 19 -13.30 23.68 5.81
C ASN A 19 -11.90 23.74 5.19
N ILE A 20 -11.55 22.80 4.29
CA ILE A 20 -10.31 22.81 3.54
C ILE A 20 -10.20 24.12 2.72
N LYS A 21 -11.22 24.45 1.94
CA LYS A 21 -11.28 25.69 1.14
C LYS A 21 -11.05 26.92 2.02
N LYS A 22 -11.77 27.02 3.15
CA LYS A 22 -11.67 28.15 4.08
C LYS A 22 -10.25 28.28 4.65
N GLN A 23 -9.64 27.18 5.08
CA GLN A 23 -8.30 27.22 5.69
C GLN A 23 -7.20 27.49 4.64
N THR A 24 -7.35 26.99 3.42
CA THR A 24 -6.41 27.26 2.32
C THR A 24 -6.48 28.73 1.88
N ALA A 25 -7.69 29.27 1.71
CA ALA A 25 -7.88 30.67 1.39
C ALA A 25 -7.37 31.62 2.48
N ALA A 26 -7.50 31.24 3.76
CA ALA A 26 -6.99 32.04 4.88
C ALA A 26 -5.44 32.12 4.93
N ARG A 27 -4.73 31.29 4.14
CA ARG A 27 -3.28 31.31 3.97
C ARG A 27 -2.82 31.95 2.66
N ASP A 28 -3.75 32.56 1.92
CA ASP A 28 -3.52 33.16 0.60
C ASP A 28 -2.93 32.19 -0.43
N ILE A 29 -3.22 30.90 -0.28
CA ILE A 29 -2.79 29.85 -1.21
C ILE A 29 -3.83 29.71 -2.33
N ALA A 30 -3.39 29.87 -3.58
CA ALA A 30 -4.24 29.59 -4.74
C ALA A 30 -4.56 28.10 -4.81
N TYR A 31 -5.82 27.75 -5.00
CA TYR A 31 -6.24 26.35 -5.05
C TYR A 31 -7.39 26.10 -6.00
N GLU A 32 -7.47 24.87 -6.44
CA GLU A 32 -8.63 24.33 -7.13
C GLU A 32 -9.07 23.02 -6.48
N VAL A 33 -10.36 22.73 -6.55
CA VAL A 33 -10.94 21.47 -6.08
C VAL A 33 -11.55 20.74 -7.27
N ALA A 34 -11.01 19.56 -7.56
CA ALA A 34 -11.48 18.64 -8.57
C ALA A 34 -11.86 17.28 -7.95
N TYR A 35 -12.51 16.43 -8.70
CA TYR A 35 -12.94 15.12 -8.25
C TYR A 35 -12.20 14.03 -9.00
N THR A 36 -11.94 12.92 -8.32
CA THR A 36 -11.38 11.74 -8.95
C THR A 36 -12.40 11.10 -9.89
N THR A 37 -11.91 10.43 -10.92
CA THR A 37 -12.73 9.75 -11.92
C THR A 37 -12.90 8.28 -11.59
N ALA A 38 -14.10 7.75 -11.77
CA ALA A 38 -14.36 6.32 -11.59
C ALA A 38 -13.61 5.45 -12.63
N SER A 39 -13.33 6.02 -13.80
CA SER A 39 -12.58 5.35 -14.87
C SER A 39 -11.08 5.28 -14.64
N GLY A 40 -10.55 6.02 -13.66
CA GLY A 40 -9.09 6.17 -13.47
C GLY A 40 -8.39 6.99 -14.56
N ASN A 41 -9.14 7.62 -15.46
CA ASN A 41 -8.57 8.50 -16.49
C ASN A 41 -8.40 9.92 -15.94
N TYR A 42 -7.14 10.35 -15.81
CA TYR A 42 -6.77 11.66 -15.28
C TYR A 42 -6.13 12.59 -16.32
N THR A 43 -6.27 12.32 -17.62
CA THR A 43 -5.63 13.09 -18.70
C THR A 43 -5.92 14.58 -18.58
N LEU A 44 -7.20 14.97 -18.46
CA LEU A 44 -7.58 16.38 -18.32
C LEU A 44 -7.03 17.03 -17.04
N HIS A 45 -6.97 16.29 -15.95
CA HIS A 45 -6.37 16.81 -14.71
C HIS A 45 -4.86 17.02 -14.89
N LYS A 46 -4.18 16.11 -15.59
CA LYS A 46 -2.74 16.20 -15.86
C LYS A 46 -2.40 17.37 -16.75
N GLU A 47 -3.14 17.55 -17.83
CA GLU A 47 -3.03 18.71 -18.73
C GLU A 47 -3.17 20.00 -17.92
N LYS A 48 -4.23 20.13 -17.12
CA LYS A 48 -4.46 21.31 -16.30
C LYS A 48 -3.37 21.53 -15.23
N ILE A 49 -2.85 20.48 -14.58
CA ILE A 49 -1.75 20.59 -13.63
C ILE A 49 -0.51 21.19 -14.29
N VAL A 50 -0.22 20.78 -15.53
CA VAL A 50 0.94 21.27 -16.27
C VAL A 50 0.70 22.69 -16.79
N GLU A 51 -0.43 22.97 -17.38
CA GLU A 51 -0.76 24.29 -17.98
C GLU A 51 -0.86 25.40 -16.91
N GLU A 52 -1.48 25.11 -15.79
CA GLU A 52 -1.66 26.08 -14.69
C GLU A 52 -0.53 26.01 -13.64
N HIS A 53 0.51 25.20 -13.87
CA HIS A 53 1.69 25.06 -13.00
C HIS A 53 1.36 24.75 -11.53
N PHE A 54 0.41 23.81 -11.28
CA PHE A 54 0.17 23.33 -9.93
C PHE A 54 1.41 22.62 -9.38
N THR A 55 1.89 23.05 -8.24
CA THR A 55 3.04 22.46 -7.54
C THR A 55 2.66 21.29 -6.62
N ASP A 56 1.40 21.29 -6.17
CA ASP A 56 0.91 20.36 -5.17
C ASP A 56 -0.40 19.71 -5.57
N VAL A 57 -0.49 18.39 -5.44
CA VAL A 57 -1.72 17.62 -5.56
C VAL A 57 -2.06 16.99 -4.22
N VAL A 58 -3.16 17.45 -3.63
CA VAL A 58 -3.66 16.95 -2.35
C VAL A 58 -4.75 15.92 -2.59
N ILE A 59 -4.49 14.68 -2.23
CA ILE A 59 -5.36 13.53 -2.44
C ILE A 59 -6.27 13.37 -1.22
N ILE A 60 -7.58 13.49 -1.43
CA ILE A 60 -8.60 13.33 -0.38
C ILE A 60 -9.31 12.01 -0.63
N GLY A 61 -8.79 10.92 -0.02
CA GLY A 61 -9.27 9.58 -0.33
C GLY A 61 -8.63 8.49 0.52
N GLY A 62 -8.77 7.26 0.08
CA GLY A 62 -8.11 6.07 0.62
C GLY A 62 -6.97 5.60 -0.28
N ASP A 63 -6.39 4.45 0.08
CA ASP A 63 -5.20 3.86 -0.53
C ASP A 63 -5.31 3.67 -2.04
N GLY A 64 -6.41 3.11 -2.53
CA GLY A 64 -6.64 2.95 -3.98
C GLY A 64 -6.69 4.28 -4.72
N THR A 65 -7.23 5.36 -4.10
CA THR A 65 -7.21 6.72 -4.69
C THR A 65 -5.79 7.26 -4.73
N VAL A 66 -5.02 7.05 -3.67
CA VAL A 66 -3.61 7.47 -3.59
C VAL A 66 -2.81 6.78 -4.69
N ASN A 67 -2.93 5.46 -4.82
CA ASN A 67 -2.26 4.68 -5.86
C ASN A 67 -2.58 5.21 -7.26
N GLN A 68 -3.86 5.39 -7.60
CA GLN A 68 -4.28 5.88 -8.91
C GLN A 68 -3.72 7.27 -9.23
N VAL A 69 -3.84 8.21 -8.29
CA VAL A 69 -3.41 9.60 -8.51
C VAL A 69 -1.89 9.69 -8.63
N VAL A 70 -1.15 9.04 -7.72
CA VAL A 70 0.32 9.00 -7.78
C VAL A 70 0.78 8.37 -9.09
N ASN A 71 0.23 7.22 -9.49
CA ASN A 71 0.62 6.55 -10.73
C ASN A 71 0.41 7.42 -11.98
N ASN A 72 -0.66 8.24 -12.01
CA ASN A 72 -0.95 9.11 -13.15
C ASN A 72 -0.09 10.38 -13.22
N PHE A 73 0.44 10.86 -12.10
CA PHE A 73 1.12 12.16 -12.04
C PHE A 73 2.58 12.10 -11.59
N ARG A 74 3.12 10.95 -11.17
CA ARG A 74 4.49 10.77 -10.68
C ARG A 74 5.58 11.15 -11.68
N ASP A 75 5.25 11.21 -12.95
CA ASP A 75 6.16 11.63 -14.02
C ASP A 75 6.27 13.16 -14.17
N ILE A 76 5.55 13.94 -13.36
CA ILE A 76 5.67 15.40 -13.28
C ILE A 76 6.72 15.72 -12.20
N PRO A 77 7.97 16.08 -12.54
CA PRO A 77 9.11 16.02 -11.62
C PRO A 77 9.06 17.07 -10.48
N TYR A 78 8.35 18.17 -10.70
CA TYR A 78 8.20 19.25 -9.68
C TYR A 78 7.01 19.02 -8.74
N LEU A 79 6.12 18.07 -9.06
CA LEU A 79 4.87 17.87 -8.31
C LEU A 79 5.13 17.23 -6.94
N GLN A 80 4.42 17.72 -5.95
CA GLN A 80 4.40 17.17 -4.59
C GLN A 80 3.01 16.66 -4.26
N PHE A 81 2.94 15.57 -3.48
CA PHE A 81 1.68 14.96 -3.08
C PHE A 81 1.43 15.17 -1.59
N GLY A 82 0.23 15.62 -1.27
CA GLY A 82 -0.31 15.61 0.08
C GLY A 82 -1.42 14.56 0.20
N ILE A 83 -1.61 13.96 1.37
CA ILE A 83 -2.69 13.01 1.60
C ILE A 83 -3.56 13.47 2.76
N ILE A 84 -4.88 13.56 2.52
CA ILE A 84 -5.91 13.67 3.57
C ILE A 84 -6.63 12.32 3.63
N PRO A 85 -6.32 11.47 4.63
CA PRO A 85 -6.78 10.09 4.64
C PRO A 85 -8.26 9.99 4.99
N LEU A 86 -9.07 9.41 4.07
CA LEU A 86 -10.50 9.15 4.25
C LEU A 86 -10.89 7.69 3.97
N GLY A 87 -9.92 6.84 3.69
CA GLY A 87 -10.13 5.40 3.47
C GLY A 87 -10.28 4.61 4.77
N SER A 88 -10.56 3.32 4.64
CA SER A 88 -10.59 2.38 5.76
C SER A 88 -9.19 1.95 6.22
N GLY A 89 -8.24 1.83 5.30
CA GLY A 89 -6.85 1.41 5.56
C GLY A 89 -5.91 2.58 5.81
N ASN A 90 -5.70 3.41 4.80
CA ASN A 90 -4.78 4.55 4.77
C ASN A 90 -3.32 4.17 5.11
N GLY A 91 -2.86 3.04 4.55
CA GLY A 91 -1.58 2.44 4.88
C GLY A 91 -0.39 3.35 4.58
N LEU A 92 -0.32 3.94 3.38
CA LEU A 92 0.74 4.86 3.02
C LEU A 92 0.75 6.11 3.90
N ALA A 93 -0.42 6.70 4.16
CA ALA A 93 -0.52 7.88 5.01
C ALA A 93 0.03 7.62 6.42
N TYR A 94 -0.30 6.47 7.01
CA TYR A 94 0.17 6.14 8.36
C TYR A 94 1.65 5.77 8.38
N ALA A 95 2.15 5.07 7.36
CA ALA A 95 3.59 4.80 7.23
C ALA A 95 4.41 6.09 7.09
N ALA A 96 3.86 7.09 6.41
CA ALA A 96 4.47 8.41 6.26
C ALA A 96 4.27 9.34 7.48
N GLY A 97 3.66 8.88 8.58
CA GLY A 97 3.40 9.70 9.76
C GLY A 97 2.30 10.74 9.58
N ILE A 98 1.48 10.63 8.53
CA ILE A 98 0.39 11.59 8.26
C ILE A 98 -0.76 11.36 9.26
N PRO A 99 -1.26 12.42 9.93
CA PRO A 99 -2.32 12.30 10.92
C PRO A 99 -3.63 11.74 10.38
N LYS A 100 -4.28 10.90 11.17
CA LYS A 100 -5.60 10.31 10.82
C LYS A 100 -6.71 11.36 10.69
N LYS A 101 -6.65 12.44 11.48
CA LYS A 101 -7.66 13.49 11.46
C LYS A 101 -7.46 14.40 10.25
N PRO A 102 -8.47 14.57 9.36
CA PRO A 102 -8.32 15.29 8.10
C PRO A 102 -7.77 16.72 8.23
N LEU A 103 -8.21 17.47 9.24
CA LEU A 103 -7.71 18.84 9.43
C LEU A 103 -6.28 18.88 9.96
N GLN A 104 -5.84 17.89 10.73
CA GLN A 104 -4.43 17.78 11.14
C GLN A 104 -3.55 17.40 9.94
N ALA A 105 -4.04 16.52 9.06
CA ALA A 105 -3.36 16.20 7.81
C ALA A 105 -3.26 17.44 6.89
N LEU A 106 -4.30 18.25 6.81
CA LEU A 106 -4.26 19.52 6.07
C LEU A 106 -3.20 20.49 6.63
N HIS A 107 -3.11 20.63 7.94
CA HIS A 107 -2.07 21.46 8.59
C HIS A 107 -0.66 20.93 8.27
N LEU A 108 -0.48 19.60 8.32
CA LEU A 108 0.77 18.99 7.91
C LEU A 108 1.11 19.29 6.44
N ILE A 109 0.13 19.30 5.53
CA ILE A 109 0.37 19.64 4.12
C ILE A 109 0.85 21.07 3.97
N PHE A 110 0.37 21.99 4.79
CA PHE A 110 0.85 23.37 4.76
C PHE A 110 2.26 23.57 5.35
N ASP A 111 2.58 22.83 6.39
CA ASP A 111 3.75 23.12 7.24
C ASP A 111 4.83 22.01 7.15
N GLY A 112 4.54 20.89 6.48
CA GLY A 112 5.42 19.73 6.34
C GLY A 112 6.46 19.87 5.24
N THR A 113 7.26 18.81 5.07
CA THR A 113 8.34 18.77 4.09
C THR A 113 8.08 17.67 3.06
N ALA A 114 8.25 17.96 1.78
CA ALA A 114 8.17 16.95 0.74
C ALA A 114 9.45 16.11 0.72
N LYS A 115 9.31 14.80 0.93
CA LYS A 115 10.40 13.83 0.89
C LYS A 115 10.16 12.84 -0.25
N TYR A 116 11.23 12.40 -0.90
CA TYR A 116 11.13 11.34 -1.88
C TYR A 116 10.63 10.05 -1.23
N THR A 117 9.75 9.38 -1.94
CA THR A 117 9.09 8.14 -1.52
C THR A 117 9.23 7.15 -2.64
N ASP A 118 9.65 5.94 -2.29
CA ASP A 118 9.76 4.83 -3.21
C ASP A 118 8.38 4.27 -3.57
N ALA A 119 8.34 3.52 -4.65
CA ALA A 119 7.21 2.74 -5.09
C ALA A 119 7.75 1.47 -5.77
N PHE A 120 6.88 0.61 -6.27
CA PHE A 120 7.33 -0.54 -7.04
C PHE A 120 6.36 -0.90 -8.16
N THR A 121 6.86 -1.68 -9.10
CA THR A 121 6.02 -2.36 -10.07
C THR A 121 5.96 -3.85 -9.77
N ILE A 122 4.81 -4.44 -10.00
CA ILE A 122 4.61 -5.89 -10.05
C ILE A 122 3.99 -6.23 -11.39
N ASN A 123 4.76 -6.88 -12.25
CA ASN A 123 4.50 -6.95 -13.70
C ASN A 123 4.32 -5.53 -14.26
N ASN A 124 3.13 -5.22 -14.80
CA ASN A 124 2.81 -3.90 -15.35
C ASN A 124 2.01 -3.00 -14.38
N TYR A 125 1.79 -3.47 -13.17
CA TYR A 125 1.00 -2.75 -12.18
C TYR A 125 1.89 -1.95 -11.25
N PHE A 126 1.43 -0.75 -10.90
CA PHE A 126 2.08 0.14 -9.94
C PHE A 126 1.51 -0.08 -8.54
N SER A 127 2.38 -0.03 -7.53
CA SER A 127 2.01 -0.01 -6.13
C SER A 127 2.94 0.94 -5.36
N CYS A 128 2.40 1.69 -4.44
CA CYS A 128 3.17 2.54 -3.52
C CYS A 128 3.11 2.08 -2.06
N MET A 129 2.42 0.99 -1.77
CA MET A 129 2.30 0.48 -0.41
C MET A 129 2.73 -0.98 -0.29
N LEU A 130 1.84 -1.90 -0.64
CA LEU A 130 2.10 -3.33 -0.54
C LEU A 130 1.23 -4.14 -1.50
N SER A 131 1.76 -5.30 -1.87
CA SER A 131 1.02 -6.30 -2.64
C SER A 131 1.17 -7.65 -1.96
N GLY A 132 0.21 -8.55 -2.20
CA GLY A 132 0.23 -9.87 -1.62
C GLY A 132 -0.25 -10.95 -2.55
N ILE A 133 0.38 -12.12 -2.44
CA ILE A 133 0.07 -13.31 -3.24
C ILE A 133 -0.28 -14.44 -2.28
N GLY A 134 -1.47 -15.01 -2.38
CA GLY A 134 -1.91 -16.12 -1.55
C GLY A 134 -3.07 -15.77 -0.64
N PHE A 135 -2.99 -16.21 0.61
CA PHE A 135 -4.09 -16.10 1.57
C PHE A 135 -4.51 -14.65 1.86
N ASP A 136 -3.58 -13.72 1.97
CA ASP A 136 -3.88 -12.30 2.20
C ASP A 136 -4.69 -11.69 1.05
N ALA A 137 -4.38 -12.05 -0.20
CA ALA A 137 -5.16 -11.67 -1.36
C ALA A 137 -6.57 -12.28 -1.32
N LYS A 138 -6.71 -13.53 -0.87
CA LYS A 138 -8.02 -14.13 -0.68
C LYS A 138 -8.87 -13.36 0.33
N VAL A 139 -8.28 -12.90 1.42
CA VAL A 139 -8.97 -12.06 2.41
C VAL A 139 -9.40 -10.72 1.78
N ALA A 140 -8.55 -10.10 0.96
CA ALA A 140 -8.88 -8.88 0.24
C ALA A 140 -10.05 -9.10 -0.74
N HIS A 141 -10.04 -10.22 -1.49
CA HIS A 141 -11.13 -10.62 -2.39
C HIS A 141 -12.45 -10.85 -1.64
N ASP A 142 -12.43 -11.61 -0.55
CA ASP A 142 -13.62 -11.92 0.25
C ASP A 142 -14.20 -10.63 0.87
N PHE A 143 -13.35 -9.70 1.27
CA PHE A 143 -13.77 -8.40 1.80
C PHE A 143 -14.37 -7.49 0.71
N ALA A 144 -13.76 -7.42 -0.47
CA ALA A 144 -14.27 -6.65 -1.60
C ALA A 144 -15.66 -7.13 -2.05
N ALA A 145 -15.91 -8.44 -1.99
CA ALA A 145 -17.19 -9.07 -2.29
C ALA A 145 -18.25 -8.93 -1.18
N SER A 146 -17.83 -8.53 0.03
CA SER A 146 -18.75 -8.42 1.17
C SER A 146 -19.59 -7.15 1.10
N ALA A 147 -20.89 -7.28 1.33
CA ALA A 147 -21.83 -6.15 1.44
C ALA A 147 -21.63 -5.33 2.73
N SER A 148 -20.94 -5.89 3.73
CA SER A 148 -20.67 -5.27 5.05
C SER A 148 -19.25 -4.72 5.07
N ARG A 149 -19.12 -3.41 5.14
CA ARG A 149 -17.82 -2.71 5.24
C ARG A 149 -17.56 -2.34 6.70
N GLY A 150 -16.50 -2.90 7.29
CA GLY A 150 -16.06 -2.53 8.64
C GLY A 150 -14.89 -3.38 9.14
N LEU A 151 -14.08 -2.78 10.01
CA LEU A 151 -12.88 -3.40 10.61
C LEU A 151 -13.17 -4.73 11.32
N PHE A 152 -14.28 -4.79 12.05
CA PHE A 152 -14.66 -5.97 12.82
C PHE A 152 -14.99 -7.16 11.90
N THR A 153 -15.72 -6.92 10.82
CA THR A 153 -16.04 -7.95 9.82
C THR A 153 -14.79 -8.46 9.11
N TYR A 154 -13.87 -7.55 8.76
CA TYR A 154 -12.59 -7.89 8.17
C TYR A 154 -11.74 -8.80 9.07
N THR A 155 -11.56 -8.42 10.34
CA THR A 155 -10.75 -9.21 11.28
C THR A 155 -11.37 -10.58 11.58
N GLN A 156 -12.68 -10.65 11.72
CA GLN A 156 -13.38 -11.91 12.00
C GLN A 156 -13.31 -12.88 10.79
N GLN A 157 -13.56 -12.39 9.58
CA GLN A 157 -13.46 -13.21 8.37
C GLN A 157 -12.02 -13.63 8.08
N SER A 158 -11.04 -12.73 8.31
CA SER A 158 -9.62 -13.05 8.19
C SER A 158 -9.23 -14.18 9.12
N LEU A 159 -9.66 -14.16 10.37
CA LEU A 159 -9.37 -15.23 11.35
C LEU A 159 -10.00 -16.56 10.93
N ILE A 160 -11.28 -16.58 10.54
CA ILE A 160 -11.96 -17.81 10.12
C ILE A 160 -11.31 -18.40 8.86
N ASN A 161 -11.01 -17.57 7.88
CA ASN A 161 -10.36 -17.99 6.63
C ASN A 161 -8.93 -18.46 6.86
N PHE A 162 -8.24 -17.89 7.84
CA PHE A 162 -6.87 -18.26 8.19
C PHE A 162 -6.75 -19.72 8.66
N PHE A 163 -7.69 -20.21 9.45
CA PHE A 163 -7.73 -21.64 9.85
C PHE A 163 -8.06 -22.59 8.70
N LYS A 164 -8.72 -22.08 7.64
CA LYS A 164 -9.05 -22.85 6.44
C LYS A 164 -8.00 -22.74 5.34
N ALA A 165 -7.04 -21.82 5.47
CA ALA A 165 -6.02 -21.56 4.47
C ALA A 165 -5.24 -22.84 4.13
N GLN A 166 -4.96 -23.01 2.84
CA GLN A 166 -4.04 -24.01 2.31
C GLN A 166 -2.81 -23.31 1.76
N PRO A 167 -1.62 -23.86 1.91
CA PRO A 167 -0.43 -23.27 1.33
C PRO A 167 -0.43 -23.44 -0.19
N TYR A 168 0.14 -22.45 -0.86
CA TYR A 168 0.41 -22.47 -2.29
C TYR A 168 1.89 -22.76 -2.53
N GLN A 169 2.23 -23.26 -3.71
CA GLN A 169 3.61 -23.53 -4.10
C GLN A 169 4.17 -22.36 -4.90
N PHE A 170 5.34 -21.91 -4.49
CA PHE A 170 6.07 -20.84 -5.13
C PHE A 170 7.52 -21.24 -5.42
N GLU A 171 8.09 -20.70 -6.47
CA GLU A 171 9.53 -20.58 -6.66
C GLU A 171 9.88 -19.10 -6.54
N VAL A 172 10.77 -18.77 -5.62
CA VAL A 172 11.24 -17.41 -5.36
C VAL A 172 12.66 -17.28 -5.87
N ILE A 173 12.93 -16.27 -6.69
CA ILE A 173 14.21 -16.06 -7.36
C ILE A 173 14.70 -14.64 -7.06
N ILE A 174 15.92 -14.51 -6.52
CA ILE A 174 16.55 -13.27 -6.09
C ILE A 174 18.05 -13.35 -6.36
N ASP A 175 18.61 -12.38 -7.11
CA ASP A 175 20.07 -12.26 -7.36
C ASP A 175 20.79 -13.57 -7.70
N GLY A 176 20.19 -14.38 -8.58
CA GLY A 176 20.75 -15.65 -9.03
C GLY A 176 20.57 -16.83 -8.05
N PHE A 177 19.93 -16.59 -6.91
CA PHE A 177 19.53 -17.63 -5.97
C PHE A 177 18.04 -17.93 -6.13
N SER A 178 17.66 -19.22 -6.10
CA SER A 178 16.25 -19.62 -6.12
C SER A 178 15.96 -20.68 -5.07
N PHE A 179 14.74 -20.64 -4.54
CA PHE A 179 14.22 -21.67 -3.65
C PHE A 179 12.73 -21.91 -3.88
N PHE A 180 12.33 -23.16 -3.67
CA PHE A 180 10.92 -23.55 -3.67
C PHE A 180 10.38 -23.50 -2.24
N THR A 181 9.14 -23.03 -2.11
CA THR A 181 8.47 -22.98 -0.82
C THR A 181 6.97 -23.27 -0.95
N ASP A 182 6.44 -24.00 0.02
CA ASP A 182 5.02 -24.02 0.30
C ASP A 182 4.72 -22.88 1.27
N ALA A 183 3.96 -21.87 0.87
CA ALA A 183 3.64 -20.71 1.71
C ALA A 183 2.13 -20.40 1.71
N TYR A 184 1.65 -19.93 2.84
CA TYR A 184 0.27 -19.43 2.93
C TYR A 184 0.12 -18.13 2.14
N PHE A 185 1.12 -17.26 2.21
CA PHE A 185 1.19 -16.03 1.41
C PHE A 185 2.61 -15.47 1.36
N ILE A 186 2.83 -14.62 0.36
CA ILE A 186 4.00 -13.78 0.21
C ILE A 186 3.51 -12.33 0.19
N SER A 187 4.00 -11.51 1.13
CA SER A 187 3.77 -10.07 1.14
C SER A 187 4.99 -9.35 0.60
N ILE A 188 4.76 -8.38 -0.28
CA ILE A 188 5.75 -7.52 -0.91
C ILE A 188 5.40 -6.11 -0.47
N ALA A 189 6.25 -5.51 0.36
CA ALA A 189 5.94 -4.25 1.02
C ALA A 189 7.00 -3.18 0.76
N ASN A 190 6.55 -1.98 0.40
CA ASN A 190 7.30 -0.73 0.44
C ASN A 190 6.95 0.06 1.69
N SER A 191 5.79 -0.22 2.27
CA SER A 191 5.26 0.42 3.47
C SER A 191 5.10 -0.59 4.60
N ASN A 192 5.38 -0.17 5.83
CA ASN A 192 5.23 -1.03 7.00
C ASN A 192 3.78 -1.28 7.41
N GLN A 193 2.79 -0.66 6.76
CA GLN A 193 1.39 -0.70 7.13
C GLN A 193 0.52 -1.47 6.13
N PHE A 194 -0.16 -2.50 6.60
CA PHE A 194 -1.31 -3.12 5.90
C PHE A 194 -2.56 -2.23 5.91
N GLY A 195 -2.56 -1.19 6.71
CA GLY A 195 -3.71 -0.39 7.09
C GLY A 195 -4.13 -0.64 8.54
N ASN A 196 -4.79 0.36 9.15
CA ASN A 196 -5.28 0.30 10.54
C ASN A 196 -4.25 -0.11 11.60
N ASN A 197 -2.99 0.29 11.44
CA ASN A 197 -1.87 -0.06 12.33
C ASN A 197 -1.53 -1.57 12.38
N VAL A 198 -1.89 -2.34 11.37
CA VAL A 198 -1.42 -3.71 11.21
C VAL A 198 -0.15 -3.69 10.38
N THR A 199 0.95 -4.13 10.96
CA THR A 199 2.29 -4.09 10.37
C THR A 199 2.77 -5.51 10.06
N ILE A 200 2.91 -5.89 8.78
CA ILE A 200 3.48 -7.20 8.42
C ILE A 200 4.98 -7.11 8.17
N ALA A 201 5.45 -5.98 7.68
CA ALA A 201 6.85 -5.68 7.40
C ALA A 201 7.33 -4.54 8.33
N PRO A 202 7.64 -4.80 9.60
CA PRO A 202 7.85 -3.76 10.61
C PRO A 202 9.09 -2.89 10.36
N GLN A 203 10.03 -3.33 9.52
CA GLN A 203 11.24 -2.57 9.19
C GLN A 203 11.15 -1.90 7.82
N ALA A 204 10.04 -2.03 7.10
CA ALA A 204 9.87 -1.40 5.81
C ALA A 204 9.97 0.13 5.93
N SER A 205 10.71 0.72 5.01
CA SER A 205 10.96 2.15 4.90
C SER A 205 10.51 2.65 3.54
N LEU A 206 9.92 3.85 3.52
CA LEU A 206 9.37 4.43 2.29
C LEU A 206 10.45 4.98 1.34
N ASN A 207 11.74 4.96 1.71
CA ASN A 207 12.80 5.66 0.98
C ASN A 207 14.19 5.02 1.11
N ASP A 208 14.29 3.72 1.38
CA ASP A 208 15.57 3.00 1.46
C ASP A 208 15.95 2.28 0.16
N GLY A 209 15.05 2.30 -0.83
CA GLY A 209 15.25 1.67 -2.12
C GLY A 209 15.16 0.15 -2.09
N LEU A 210 14.48 -0.41 -1.09
CA LEU A 210 14.31 -1.84 -0.90
C LEU A 210 12.83 -2.21 -0.76
N LEU A 211 12.52 -3.43 -1.14
CA LEU A 211 11.25 -4.10 -0.87
C LEU A 211 11.42 -5.02 0.33
N ASP A 212 10.50 -4.97 1.25
CA ASP A 212 10.41 -5.90 2.38
C ASP A 212 9.55 -7.10 1.98
N ILE A 213 10.17 -8.27 1.95
CA ILE A 213 9.52 -9.52 1.54
C ILE A 213 9.27 -10.37 2.77
N VAL A 214 8.00 -10.70 2.99
CA VAL A 214 7.58 -11.59 4.07
C VAL A 214 6.93 -12.83 3.48
N VAL A 215 7.55 -14.00 3.67
CA VAL A 215 7.04 -15.29 3.22
C VAL A 215 6.57 -16.08 4.43
N VAL A 216 5.26 -16.27 4.56
CA VAL A 216 4.69 -17.11 5.64
C VAL A 216 4.61 -18.54 5.16
N GLN A 217 5.63 -19.31 5.50
CA GLN A 217 5.78 -20.69 5.05
C GLN A 217 4.76 -21.62 5.69
N LYS A 218 4.54 -22.76 5.03
CA LYS A 218 3.73 -23.86 5.56
C LYS A 218 4.26 -24.31 6.91
N MET A 219 3.40 -24.29 7.91
CA MET A 219 3.68 -24.74 9.26
C MET A 219 2.46 -25.41 9.88
N HIS A 220 2.61 -26.02 11.04
CA HIS A 220 1.46 -26.54 11.76
C HIS A 220 0.47 -25.42 12.10
N LYS A 221 -0.82 -25.60 11.76
CA LYS A 221 -1.85 -24.56 11.86
C LYS A 221 -1.96 -23.92 13.26
N ALA A 222 -1.69 -24.68 14.32
CA ALA A 222 -1.69 -24.14 15.69
C ALA A 222 -0.54 -23.13 15.95
N ARG A 223 0.56 -23.18 15.20
CA ARG A 223 1.69 -22.24 15.33
C ARG A 223 1.49 -20.97 14.50
N LEU A 224 0.67 -21.05 13.45
CA LEU A 224 0.52 -19.98 12.46
C LEU A 224 0.07 -18.64 13.08
N PRO A 225 -0.99 -18.56 13.95
CA PRO A 225 -1.38 -17.30 14.58
C PRO A 225 -0.25 -16.70 15.44
N PHE A 226 0.48 -17.54 16.16
CA PHE A 226 1.57 -17.09 17.00
C PHE A 226 2.74 -16.55 16.16
N ALA A 227 3.12 -17.24 15.09
CA ALA A 227 4.22 -16.82 14.20
C ALA A 227 3.88 -15.46 13.54
N VAL A 228 2.64 -15.28 13.04
CA VAL A 228 2.20 -14.01 12.45
C VAL A 228 2.17 -12.90 13.51
N LEU A 229 1.73 -13.20 14.74
CA LEU A 229 1.74 -12.22 15.83
C LEU A 229 3.18 -11.77 16.17
N GLN A 230 4.15 -12.69 16.17
CA GLN A 230 5.57 -12.35 16.36
C GLN A 230 6.11 -11.48 15.23
N GLN A 231 5.69 -11.75 13.99
CA GLN A 231 6.05 -10.92 12.83
C GLN A 231 5.49 -9.48 12.98
N ILE A 232 4.20 -9.35 13.28
CA ILE A 232 3.52 -8.06 13.47
C ILE A 232 4.18 -7.24 14.61
N ARG A 233 4.64 -7.92 15.67
CA ARG A 233 5.34 -7.28 16.80
C ARG A 233 6.80 -6.92 16.50
N GLY A 234 7.32 -7.24 15.32
CA GLY A 234 8.71 -6.98 14.95
C GLY A 234 9.74 -7.88 15.63
N ASN A 235 9.30 -8.99 16.26
CA ASN A 235 10.19 -9.93 16.92
C ASN A 235 10.94 -10.84 15.93
N ASN A 236 10.45 -10.97 14.69
CA ASN A 236 11.16 -11.64 13.63
C ASN A 236 12.06 -10.61 12.91
N LYS A 237 13.36 -10.72 13.09
CA LYS A 237 14.35 -9.81 12.51
C LYS A 237 14.56 -10.11 11.02
N LEU A 238 15.01 -9.12 10.27
CA LEU A 238 15.51 -9.29 8.90
C LEU A 238 16.57 -10.40 8.85
N GLN A 239 16.48 -11.20 7.81
CA GLN A 239 17.38 -12.32 7.60
C GLN A 239 18.34 -11.99 6.46
N GLN A 240 19.60 -12.30 6.65
CA GLN A 240 20.56 -12.31 5.54
C GLN A 240 20.33 -13.60 4.73
N MET A 241 20.26 -13.47 3.41
CA MET A 241 19.84 -14.48 2.46
C MET A 241 20.69 -15.79 2.42
N VAL A 242 21.74 -15.89 3.22
CA VAL A 242 22.72 -16.98 3.17
C VAL A 242 22.50 -18.05 4.25
N GLU A 243 21.67 -17.80 5.26
CA GLU A 243 21.49 -18.70 6.38
C GLU A 243 20.14 -19.43 6.30
N ASP A 244 20.22 -20.75 6.29
CA ASP A 244 19.20 -21.79 6.51
C ASP A 244 17.72 -21.34 6.50
N MET A 245 17.23 -20.98 5.31
CA MET A 245 15.83 -20.58 5.10
C MET A 245 14.84 -21.73 5.36
N SER A 246 15.32 -22.98 5.39
CA SER A 246 14.47 -24.16 5.51
C SER A 246 13.86 -24.37 6.89
N GLN A 247 14.43 -23.76 7.94
CA GLN A 247 14.01 -23.98 9.34
C GLN A 247 13.09 -22.90 9.91
N LYS A 248 12.82 -21.80 9.17
CA LYS A 248 12.01 -20.68 9.68
C LYS A 248 10.57 -20.78 9.24
N ASN A 249 9.66 -20.48 10.16
CA ASN A 249 8.23 -20.44 9.86
C ASN A 249 7.87 -19.21 9.00
N ILE A 250 8.59 -18.09 9.16
CA ILE A 250 8.42 -16.88 8.39
C ILE A 250 9.79 -16.38 7.95
N LEU A 251 9.97 -16.23 6.63
CA LEU A 251 11.11 -15.55 6.05
C LEU A 251 10.81 -14.06 5.98
N TYR A 252 11.76 -13.22 6.38
CA TYR A 252 11.67 -11.78 6.31
C TYR A 252 13.01 -11.20 5.84
N PHE A 253 13.05 -10.67 4.62
CA PHE A 253 14.27 -10.16 4.00
C PHE A 253 13.97 -8.96 3.12
N GLN A 254 15.01 -8.23 2.71
CA GLN A 254 14.91 -7.07 1.83
C GLN A 254 15.63 -7.32 0.51
N THR A 255 15.06 -6.79 -0.58
CA THR A 255 15.66 -6.86 -1.92
C THR A 255 15.13 -5.73 -2.81
N PRO A 256 15.91 -5.18 -3.75
CA PRO A 256 15.39 -4.20 -4.71
C PRO A 256 14.52 -4.83 -5.80
N CYS A 257 14.65 -6.12 -6.05
CA CYS A 257 13.85 -6.84 -7.04
C CYS A 257 13.68 -8.31 -6.67
N ILE A 258 12.60 -8.93 -7.15
CA ILE A 258 12.29 -10.33 -6.92
C ILE A 258 11.44 -10.87 -8.06
N LEU A 259 11.67 -12.13 -8.43
CA LEU A 259 10.83 -12.89 -9.32
C LEU A 259 10.15 -14.02 -8.55
N ILE A 260 8.82 -14.08 -8.61
CA ILE A 260 8.03 -15.10 -7.93
C ILE A 260 7.24 -15.88 -8.98
N ARG A 261 7.51 -17.19 -9.10
CA ARG A 261 6.68 -18.09 -9.91
C ARG A 261 5.57 -18.67 -9.04
N ASN A 262 4.33 -18.45 -9.47
CA ASN A 262 3.11 -18.84 -8.80
C ASN A 262 2.59 -20.16 -9.36
N LEU A 263 3.11 -21.28 -8.85
CA LEU A 263 2.93 -22.61 -9.44
C LEU A 263 1.50 -23.18 -9.27
N LYS A 264 0.72 -22.60 -8.35
CA LYS A 264 -0.65 -23.03 -8.03
C LYS A 264 -1.71 -21.93 -8.20
N HIS A 265 -1.37 -20.88 -8.97
CA HIS A 265 -2.30 -19.77 -9.26
C HIS A 265 -2.92 -19.19 -7.99
N ALA A 266 -2.11 -18.96 -6.97
CA ALA A 266 -2.52 -18.26 -5.76
C ALA A 266 -3.13 -16.90 -6.10
N PRO A 267 -4.20 -16.45 -5.45
CA PRO A 267 -4.81 -15.15 -5.69
C PRO A 267 -3.83 -14.00 -5.40
N PHE A 268 -4.10 -12.83 -5.97
CA PHE A 268 -3.22 -11.68 -5.94
C PHE A 268 -4.00 -10.40 -5.65
N HIS A 269 -3.38 -9.46 -4.92
CA HIS A 269 -3.91 -8.13 -4.70
C HIS A 269 -2.80 -7.06 -4.78
N ILE A 270 -3.19 -5.83 -5.08
CA ILE A 270 -2.35 -4.63 -5.00
C ILE A 270 -3.05 -3.62 -4.10
N ASP A 271 -2.35 -3.13 -3.07
CA ASP A 271 -2.84 -2.12 -2.12
C ASP A 271 -4.24 -2.47 -1.54
N GLY A 272 -4.52 -3.78 -1.37
CA GLY A 272 -5.81 -4.30 -0.90
C GLY A 272 -6.88 -4.49 -1.97
N GLU A 273 -6.64 -4.09 -3.22
CA GLU A 273 -7.58 -4.30 -4.33
C GLU A 273 -7.30 -5.64 -5.03
N PRO A 274 -8.31 -6.52 -5.15
CA PRO A 274 -8.17 -7.79 -5.85
C PRO A 274 -7.76 -7.61 -7.31
N MET A 275 -6.81 -8.42 -7.75
CA MET A 275 -6.29 -8.39 -9.12
C MET A 275 -6.35 -9.78 -9.76
N GLU A 276 -6.32 -9.81 -11.09
CA GLU A 276 -6.15 -11.06 -11.83
C GLU A 276 -4.77 -11.65 -11.55
N THR A 277 -4.74 -12.93 -11.20
CA THR A 277 -3.48 -13.60 -10.84
C THR A 277 -2.66 -13.98 -12.07
N SER A 278 -1.37 -14.13 -11.88
CA SER A 278 -0.42 -14.54 -12.92
C SER A 278 0.38 -15.76 -12.47
N GLY A 279 0.91 -16.50 -13.44
CA GLY A 279 1.88 -17.59 -13.19
C GLY A 279 3.27 -17.08 -12.78
N GLU A 280 3.57 -15.81 -13.04
CA GLU A 280 4.86 -15.20 -12.72
C GLU A 280 4.64 -13.73 -12.33
N PHE A 281 5.34 -13.28 -11.29
CA PHE A 281 5.36 -11.91 -10.81
C PHE A 281 6.80 -11.38 -10.80
N LYS A 282 7.07 -10.40 -11.66
CA LYS A 282 8.31 -9.63 -11.69
C LYS A 282 8.11 -8.36 -10.88
N VAL A 283 8.85 -8.22 -9.80
CA VAL A 283 8.72 -7.08 -8.89
C VAL A 283 10.01 -6.30 -8.86
N SER A 284 9.91 -4.99 -8.97
CA SER A 284 11.06 -4.09 -8.92
C SER A 284 10.73 -2.79 -8.24
N ILE A 285 11.61 -2.33 -7.35
CA ILE A 285 11.51 -1.03 -6.71
C ILE A 285 11.71 0.10 -7.73
N ILE A 286 11.01 1.20 -7.52
CA ILE A 286 11.21 2.49 -8.19
C ILE A 286 11.66 3.46 -7.11
N LYS A 287 12.95 3.70 -7.03
CA LYS A 287 13.54 4.63 -6.05
C LYS A 287 13.14 6.06 -6.36
N ASP A 288 12.96 6.86 -5.31
CA ASP A 288 12.65 8.29 -5.42
C ASP A 288 11.50 8.58 -6.39
N CYS A 289 10.46 7.73 -6.36
CA CYS A 289 9.41 7.68 -7.37
C CYS A 289 8.54 8.95 -7.38
N PHE A 290 8.25 9.50 -6.21
CA PHE A 290 7.43 10.71 -6.06
C PHE A 290 7.74 11.44 -4.75
N LYS A 291 7.35 12.72 -4.67
CA LYS A 291 7.53 13.52 -3.45
C LYS A 291 6.26 13.53 -2.63
N LEU A 292 6.31 13.04 -1.39
CA LEU A 292 5.19 13.03 -0.44
C LEU A 292 5.47 14.00 0.70
N ILE A 293 4.51 14.88 0.99
CA ILE A 293 4.57 15.81 2.12
C ILE A 293 4.40 15.02 3.43
N GLN A 294 5.38 15.12 4.30
CA GLN A 294 5.52 14.36 5.55
C GLN A 294 5.94 15.30 6.68
N PRO A 295 5.86 14.86 7.95
CA PRO A 295 6.38 15.60 9.10
C PRO A 295 7.85 15.95 9.00
#